data_230a4d36b189ec40760fe06989980932
#
_entry.id   230a4d36b189ec40760fe06989980932
#
_cell.length_a   1.000
_cell.length_b   1.000
_cell.length_c   1.000
_cell.angle_alpha   90.00
_cell.angle_beta   90.00
_cell.angle_gamma   90.00
#
_symmetry.space_group_name_H-M   'P 1'
#
loop_
_entity.id
_entity.type
_entity.pdbx_description
1 polymer ?
#
loop_
_entity_poly.entity_id
_entity_poly.type
_entity_poly.pdbx_seq_one_letter_code
_entity_poly.pdbx_strand_id
1 'polypeptide(L)'
;MVRIAVLVSGGGTNLQALLDAQAAGVFSGGEICLVVSSSCRAYALERAKGAGVETAMLSRRKFADAAAYDRAMVQLLRERGIDLVVLAGFLSILGREVIAAYPGRILNIHPSLIPAFSGKGFYGLRVHEAALARGVKVTGATVHRVNEIPDGGEILLQKAVEVLPGDTPEVLQRRVMEQAEWKLLPQAVAMLCREIEAEERNEK
;
A
#
# COMPACT_ATOMS: atom_id res chain seq x y z
N MET A 1 20.77 2.12 -1.98
CA MET A 1 19.71 1.83 -0.98
C MET A 1 18.42 2.46 -1.45
N VAL A 2 17.37 1.70 -1.61
CA VAL A 2 16.06 2.12 -2.12
C VAL A 2 15.30 2.92 -1.06
N ARG A 3 14.92 4.13 -1.37
CA ARG A 3 14.18 5.03 -0.46
C ARG A 3 12.67 4.85 -0.66
N ILE A 4 11.97 4.46 0.40
CA ILE A 4 10.57 4.05 0.34
C ILE A 4 9.69 5.09 0.99
N ALA A 5 8.62 5.51 0.29
CA ALA A 5 7.51 6.24 0.89
C ALA A 5 6.30 5.32 1.08
N VAL A 6 5.67 5.37 2.25
CA VAL A 6 4.43 4.65 2.54
C VAL A 6 3.28 5.63 2.64
N LEU A 7 2.25 5.45 1.80
CA LEU A 7 1.06 6.28 1.77
C LEU A 7 -0.06 5.60 2.56
N VAL A 8 -0.70 6.36 3.46
CA VAL A 8 -1.68 5.86 4.43
C VAL A 8 -2.90 6.78 4.55
N SER A 9 -4.04 6.26 5.07
CA SER A 9 -5.22 7.10 5.34
C SER A 9 -5.83 6.88 6.73
N GLY A 10 -5.45 5.81 7.45
CA GLY A 10 -6.14 5.39 8.68
C GLY A 10 -5.23 4.81 9.75
N GLY A 11 -5.59 3.65 10.30
CA GLY A 11 -4.93 3.02 11.46
C GLY A 11 -3.48 2.58 11.26
N GLY A 12 -3.07 2.29 10.00
CA GLY A 12 -1.69 1.98 9.64
C GLY A 12 -1.20 0.61 10.09
N THR A 13 -2.05 -0.40 10.12
CA THR A 13 -1.64 -1.77 10.49
C THR A 13 -0.68 -2.37 9.48
N ASN A 14 -0.90 -2.12 8.18
CA ASN A 14 0.03 -2.50 7.11
C ASN A 14 1.34 -1.71 7.17
N LEU A 15 1.30 -0.42 7.56
CA LEU A 15 2.51 0.36 7.83
C LEU A 15 3.29 -0.26 9.00
N GLN A 16 2.62 -0.67 10.09
CA GLN A 16 3.29 -1.32 11.20
C GLN A 16 4.01 -2.59 10.76
N ALA A 17 3.34 -3.44 9.98
CA ALA A 17 3.97 -4.65 9.45
C ALA A 17 5.21 -4.36 8.58
N LEU A 18 5.21 -3.25 7.84
CA LEU A 18 6.38 -2.81 7.08
C LEU A 18 7.50 -2.30 8.00
N LEU A 19 7.18 -1.52 9.04
CA LEU A 19 8.17 -1.02 10.00
C LEU A 19 8.83 -2.16 10.77
N ASP A 20 8.03 -3.14 11.21
CA ASP A 20 8.51 -4.34 11.91
C ASP A 20 9.42 -5.19 10.99
N ALA A 21 9.04 -5.34 9.73
CA ALA A 21 9.83 -6.04 8.72
C ALA A 21 11.15 -5.33 8.41
N GLN A 22 11.15 -4.00 8.35
CA GLN A 22 12.37 -3.21 8.21
C GLN A 22 13.31 -3.43 9.41
N ALA A 23 12.79 -3.32 10.62
CA ALA A 23 13.56 -3.55 11.84
C ALA A 23 14.14 -4.98 11.90
N ALA A 24 13.43 -5.96 11.34
CA ALA A 24 13.87 -7.34 11.21
C ALA A 24 14.82 -7.59 10.00
N GLY A 25 15.12 -6.58 9.18
CA GLY A 25 16.01 -6.70 8.02
C GLY A 25 15.41 -7.47 6.84
N VAL A 26 14.09 -7.60 6.75
CA VAL A 26 13.40 -8.38 5.70
C VAL A 26 13.65 -7.82 4.30
N PHE A 27 13.72 -6.50 4.16
CA PHE A 27 14.05 -5.83 2.89
C PHE A 27 15.39 -5.09 3.00
N SER A 28 16.46 -5.88 3.16
CA SER A 28 17.82 -5.35 3.08
C SER A 28 18.02 -4.59 1.77
N GLY A 29 18.61 -3.40 1.84
CA GLY A 29 18.73 -2.51 0.68
C GLY A 29 17.60 -1.49 0.51
N GLY A 30 16.53 -1.55 1.31
CA GLY A 30 15.44 -0.58 1.33
C GLY A 30 15.25 0.08 2.70
N GLU A 31 14.83 1.35 2.71
CA GLU A 31 14.53 2.12 3.92
C GLU A 31 13.23 2.89 3.77
N ILE A 32 12.32 2.74 4.73
CA ILE A 32 11.12 3.59 4.83
C ILE A 32 11.55 4.92 5.44
N CYS A 33 11.65 5.93 4.61
CA CYS A 33 12.12 7.25 5.02
C CYS A 33 11.01 8.31 5.06
N LEU A 34 9.83 8.01 4.52
CA LEU A 34 8.71 8.93 4.50
C LEU A 34 7.37 8.20 4.67
N VAL A 35 6.49 8.72 5.51
CA VAL A 35 5.08 8.32 5.58
C VAL A 35 4.21 9.52 5.22
N VAL A 36 3.41 9.39 4.15
CA VAL A 36 2.49 10.44 3.71
C VAL A 36 1.06 10.03 4.06
N SER A 37 0.37 10.87 4.82
CA SER A 37 -1.03 10.62 5.15
C SER A 37 -1.99 11.57 4.42
N SER A 38 -3.11 11.02 3.95
CA SER A 38 -4.23 11.81 3.42
C SER A 38 -5.09 12.47 4.50
N SER A 39 -4.90 12.09 5.78
CA SER A 39 -5.68 12.55 6.93
C SER A 39 -4.77 12.87 8.13
N CYS A 40 -4.99 14.04 8.74
CA CYS A 40 -4.29 14.42 9.98
C CYS A 40 -4.71 13.57 11.19
N ARG A 41 -5.81 12.82 11.10
CA ARG A 41 -6.32 11.95 12.16
C ARG A 41 -5.85 10.49 12.01
N ALA A 42 -5.02 10.20 11.02
CA ALA A 42 -4.51 8.85 10.78
C ALA A 42 -3.54 8.43 11.89
N TYR A 43 -3.89 7.39 12.64
CA TYR A 43 -3.02 6.84 13.69
C TYR A 43 -1.70 6.30 13.12
N ALA A 44 -1.66 6.02 11.82
CA ALA A 44 -0.45 5.68 11.09
C ALA A 44 0.68 6.71 11.26
N LEU A 45 0.34 8.01 11.43
CA LEU A 45 1.34 9.06 11.69
C LEU A 45 2.04 8.89 13.04
N GLU A 46 1.31 8.45 14.07
CA GLU A 46 1.89 8.17 15.37
C GLU A 46 2.81 6.93 15.33
N ARG A 47 2.44 5.91 14.55
CA ARG A 47 3.31 4.75 14.30
C ARG A 47 4.62 5.15 13.63
N ALA A 48 4.55 5.98 12.58
CA ALA A 48 5.72 6.48 11.86
C ALA A 48 6.65 7.29 12.77
N LYS A 49 6.08 8.21 13.56
CA LYS A 49 6.84 9.00 14.55
C LYS A 49 7.52 8.11 15.60
N GLY A 50 6.79 7.11 16.13
CA GLY A 50 7.34 6.13 17.07
C GLY A 50 8.52 5.32 16.51
N ALA A 51 8.57 5.14 15.19
CA ALA A 51 9.66 4.49 14.48
C ALA A 51 10.75 5.47 13.98
N GLY A 52 10.64 6.76 14.28
CA GLY A 52 11.61 7.78 13.84
C GLY A 52 11.53 8.14 12.34
N VAL A 53 10.42 7.78 11.66
CA VAL A 53 10.23 8.04 10.23
C VAL A 53 9.61 9.42 10.00
N GLU A 54 10.13 10.17 9.03
CA GLU A 54 9.56 11.47 8.61
C GLU A 54 8.09 11.30 8.21
N THR A 55 7.26 12.26 8.61
CA THR A 55 5.84 12.26 8.28
C THR A 55 5.44 13.52 7.52
N ALA A 56 4.60 13.35 6.50
CA ALA A 56 3.97 14.45 5.77
C ALA A 56 2.45 14.25 5.69
N MET A 57 1.72 15.35 5.57
CA MET A 57 0.27 15.30 5.35
C MET A 57 -0.10 15.99 4.05
N LEU A 58 -0.68 15.21 3.13
CA LEU A 58 -1.14 15.71 1.85
C LEU A 58 -2.61 15.30 1.62
N SER A 59 -3.53 16.21 1.90
CA SER A 59 -4.97 15.97 1.73
C SER A 59 -5.47 16.55 0.42
N ARG A 60 -6.06 15.70 -0.44
CA ARG A 60 -6.62 16.12 -1.73
C ARG A 60 -7.61 17.27 -1.62
N ARG A 61 -8.34 17.37 -0.50
CA ARG A 61 -9.33 18.44 -0.26
C ARG A 61 -8.72 19.85 -0.15
N LYS A 62 -7.39 19.95 -0.01
CA LYS A 62 -6.67 21.22 0.10
C LYS A 62 -6.21 21.76 -1.26
N PHE A 63 -6.47 21.05 -2.35
CA PHE A 63 -6.06 21.40 -3.70
C PHE A 63 -7.27 21.74 -4.57
N ALA A 64 -7.06 22.66 -5.51
CA ALA A 64 -8.11 23.12 -6.42
C ALA A 64 -8.63 21.99 -7.31
N ASP A 65 -7.74 21.11 -7.76
CA ASP A 65 -8.04 19.99 -8.65
C ASP A 65 -7.13 18.77 -8.39
N ALA A 66 -7.39 17.70 -9.13
CA ALA A 66 -6.62 16.46 -9.04
C ALA A 66 -5.17 16.64 -9.50
N ALA A 67 -4.95 17.41 -10.56
CA ALA A 67 -3.63 17.59 -11.12
C ALA A 67 -2.73 18.40 -10.18
N ALA A 68 -3.28 19.43 -9.50
CA ALA A 68 -2.55 20.17 -8.48
C ALA A 68 -2.12 19.27 -7.29
N TYR A 69 -3.02 18.36 -6.87
CA TYR A 69 -2.69 17.37 -5.85
C TYR A 69 -1.59 16.40 -6.31
N ASP A 70 -1.70 15.89 -7.54
CA ASP A 70 -0.71 14.96 -8.10
C ASP A 70 0.67 15.62 -8.21
N ARG A 71 0.74 16.86 -8.72
CA ARG A 71 2.00 17.61 -8.78
C ARG A 71 2.64 17.81 -7.41
N ALA A 72 1.84 18.15 -6.40
CA ALA A 72 2.33 18.30 -5.04
C ALA A 72 2.84 16.97 -4.46
N MET A 73 2.17 15.86 -4.76
CA MET A 73 2.62 14.51 -4.36
C MET A 73 3.94 14.17 -5.06
N VAL A 74 4.04 14.35 -6.37
CA VAL A 74 5.29 14.08 -7.12
C VAL A 74 6.43 14.95 -6.60
N GLN A 75 6.18 16.24 -6.36
CA GLN A 75 7.18 17.15 -5.81
C GLN A 75 7.66 16.66 -4.44
N LEU A 76 6.75 16.36 -3.51
CA LEU A 76 7.08 15.86 -2.18
C LEU A 76 7.95 14.61 -2.23
N LEU A 77 7.57 13.63 -3.07
CA LEU A 77 8.29 12.37 -3.21
C LEU A 77 9.69 12.58 -3.82
N ARG A 78 9.81 13.42 -4.85
CA ARG A 78 11.09 13.73 -5.49
C ARG A 78 12.05 14.49 -4.58
N GLU A 79 11.56 15.48 -3.83
CA GLU A 79 12.36 16.24 -2.86
C GLU A 79 12.98 15.35 -1.77
N ARG A 80 12.36 14.19 -1.48
CA ARG A 80 12.87 13.18 -0.53
C ARG A 80 13.64 12.06 -1.22
N GLY A 81 13.85 12.16 -2.54
CA GLY A 81 14.56 11.14 -3.30
C GLY A 81 13.92 9.75 -3.18
N ILE A 82 12.59 9.69 -3.26
CA ILE A 82 11.85 8.43 -3.15
C ILE A 82 12.00 7.61 -4.44
N ASP A 83 12.34 6.32 -4.28
CA ASP A 83 12.49 5.36 -5.37
C ASP A 83 11.29 4.42 -5.50
N LEU A 84 10.62 4.10 -4.37
CA LEU A 84 9.50 3.17 -4.30
C LEU A 84 8.37 3.77 -3.46
N VAL A 85 7.14 3.69 -3.98
CA VAL A 85 5.92 4.13 -3.30
C VAL A 85 5.08 2.92 -2.92
N VAL A 86 4.60 2.86 -1.67
CA VAL A 86 3.76 1.76 -1.17
C VAL A 86 2.44 2.31 -0.65
N LEU A 87 1.33 1.86 -1.21
CA LEU A 87 -0.01 2.20 -0.74
C LEU A 87 -0.44 1.18 0.33
N ALA A 88 -0.50 1.62 1.58
CA ALA A 88 -0.84 0.78 2.73
C ALA A 88 -2.15 1.25 3.38
N GLY A 89 -3.27 0.93 2.77
CA GLY A 89 -4.59 1.44 3.14
C GLY A 89 -4.74 2.92 2.80
N PHE A 90 -4.28 3.32 1.64
CA PHE A 90 -4.42 4.67 1.11
C PHE A 90 -5.71 4.81 0.32
N LEU A 91 -6.63 5.64 0.80
CA LEU A 91 -7.98 5.75 0.23
C LEU A 91 -8.12 6.81 -0.87
N SER A 92 -7.10 7.62 -1.10
CA SER A 92 -7.10 8.58 -2.21
C SER A 92 -6.58 7.90 -3.47
N ILE A 93 -7.25 8.11 -4.59
CA ILE A 93 -6.79 7.61 -5.89
C ILE A 93 -5.62 8.50 -6.34
N LEU A 94 -4.50 7.88 -6.67
CA LEU A 94 -3.37 8.54 -7.34
C LEU A 94 -3.74 8.81 -8.79
N GLY A 95 -3.43 10.00 -9.26
CA GLY A 95 -3.68 10.35 -10.65
C GLY A 95 -2.50 10.00 -11.57
N ARG A 96 -2.69 10.31 -12.87
CA ARG A 96 -1.75 9.95 -13.92
C ARG A 96 -0.35 10.51 -13.72
N GLU A 97 -0.23 11.73 -13.19
CA GLU A 97 1.07 12.37 -13.02
C GLU A 97 1.94 11.61 -11.99
N VAL A 98 1.34 11.10 -10.91
CA VAL A 98 2.07 10.30 -9.91
C VAL A 98 2.46 8.95 -10.50
N ILE A 99 1.54 8.28 -11.21
CA ILE A 99 1.78 6.96 -11.82
C ILE A 99 2.88 7.07 -12.89
N ALA A 100 2.84 8.11 -13.73
CA ALA A 100 3.84 8.36 -14.75
C ALA A 100 5.23 8.74 -14.18
N ALA A 101 5.26 9.36 -12.98
CA ALA A 101 6.51 9.71 -12.31
C ALA A 101 7.22 8.51 -11.66
N TYR A 102 6.49 7.42 -11.38
CA TYR A 102 6.96 6.21 -10.72
C TYR A 102 6.54 4.93 -11.47
N PRO A 103 6.90 4.77 -12.76
CA PRO A 103 6.46 3.65 -13.59
C PRO A 103 6.99 2.34 -13.01
N GLY A 104 6.09 1.38 -12.74
CA GLY A 104 6.44 0.10 -12.14
C GLY A 104 6.87 0.15 -10.67
N ARG A 105 7.00 1.34 -10.07
CA ARG A 105 7.53 1.57 -8.72
C ARG A 105 6.47 2.04 -7.71
N ILE A 106 5.21 1.67 -7.93
CA ILE A 106 4.12 1.90 -6.96
C ILE A 106 3.46 0.56 -6.66
N LEU A 107 3.45 0.16 -5.39
CA LEU A 107 2.76 -1.03 -4.89
C LEU A 107 1.45 -0.67 -4.20
N ASN A 108 0.45 -1.55 -4.33
CA ASN A 108 -0.75 -1.51 -3.51
C ASN A 108 -1.02 -2.88 -2.90
N ILE A 109 -1.55 -2.90 -1.67
CA ILE A 109 -2.15 -4.08 -1.05
C ILE A 109 -3.67 -3.95 -1.06
N HIS A 110 -4.35 -4.93 -1.65
CA HIS A 110 -5.80 -5.00 -1.70
C HIS A 110 -6.31 -6.24 -0.94
N PRO A 111 -7.34 -6.11 -0.07
CA PRO A 111 -7.76 -7.18 0.83
C PRO A 111 -8.71 -8.19 0.16
N SER A 112 -8.46 -8.56 -1.09
CA SER A 112 -9.13 -9.65 -1.80
C SER A 112 -8.20 -10.36 -2.79
N LEU A 113 -8.67 -11.47 -3.35
CA LEU A 113 -8.02 -12.13 -4.49
C LEU A 113 -8.51 -11.45 -5.78
N ILE A 114 -7.80 -10.43 -6.27
CA ILE A 114 -8.11 -9.76 -7.53
C ILE A 114 -8.22 -10.81 -8.66
N PRO A 115 -9.23 -10.72 -9.54
CA PRO A 115 -10.14 -9.60 -9.78
C PRO A 115 -11.43 -9.59 -8.93
N ALA A 116 -11.64 -10.53 -8.01
CA ALA A 116 -12.83 -10.54 -7.17
C ALA A 116 -12.80 -9.41 -6.15
N PHE A 117 -13.96 -8.76 -5.94
CA PHE A 117 -14.16 -7.71 -4.92
C PHE A 117 -13.10 -6.59 -4.98
N SER A 118 -12.76 -6.13 -6.19
CA SER A 118 -11.75 -5.11 -6.46
C SER A 118 -12.29 -3.98 -7.35
N GLY A 119 -11.54 -2.91 -7.50
CA GLY A 119 -11.90 -1.75 -8.30
C GLY A 119 -12.76 -0.74 -7.54
N LYS A 120 -13.46 0.11 -8.31
CA LYS A 120 -14.21 1.25 -7.75
C LYS A 120 -15.27 0.82 -6.73
N GLY A 121 -15.17 1.33 -5.52
CA GLY A 121 -16.12 1.06 -4.43
C GLY A 121 -15.71 -0.05 -3.47
N PHE A 122 -14.72 -0.86 -3.81
CA PHE A 122 -14.20 -1.91 -2.95
C PHE A 122 -12.97 -1.42 -2.15
N TYR A 123 -13.17 -1.11 -0.89
CA TYR A 123 -12.11 -0.69 0.03
C TYR A 123 -12.49 -0.96 1.49
N GLY A 124 -11.50 -1.16 2.34
CA GLY A 124 -11.68 -1.38 3.77
C GLY A 124 -12.66 -2.52 4.07
N LEU A 125 -13.59 -2.29 4.98
CA LEU A 125 -14.55 -3.30 5.43
C LEU A 125 -15.51 -3.76 4.33
N ARG A 126 -15.82 -2.89 3.36
CA ARG A 126 -16.74 -3.19 2.23
C ARG A 126 -16.32 -4.40 1.40
N VAL A 127 -15.03 -4.67 1.30
CA VAL A 127 -14.51 -5.85 0.60
C VAL A 127 -14.96 -7.13 1.30
N HIS A 128 -14.84 -7.16 2.61
CA HIS A 128 -15.22 -8.31 3.43
C HIS A 128 -16.74 -8.49 3.53
N GLU A 129 -17.49 -7.38 3.64
CA GLU A 129 -18.95 -7.36 3.55
C GLU A 129 -19.43 -8.01 2.24
N ALA A 130 -18.85 -7.60 1.12
CA ALA A 130 -19.19 -8.13 -0.20
C ALA A 130 -18.82 -9.62 -0.35
N ALA A 131 -17.68 -10.03 0.16
CA ALA A 131 -17.24 -11.42 0.16
C ALA A 131 -18.21 -12.32 0.96
N LEU A 132 -18.60 -11.89 2.16
CA LEU A 132 -19.57 -12.60 2.99
C LEU A 132 -20.94 -12.61 2.36
N ALA A 133 -21.43 -11.50 1.84
CA ALA A 133 -22.73 -11.41 1.17
C ALA A 133 -22.81 -12.31 -0.07
N ARG A 134 -21.69 -12.48 -0.80
CA ARG A 134 -21.60 -13.39 -1.94
C ARG A 134 -21.53 -14.86 -1.52
N GLY A 135 -21.17 -15.15 -0.29
CA GLY A 135 -21.06 -16.50 0.25
C GLY A 135 -19.82 -17.26 -0.23
N VAL A 136 -18.74 -16.55 -0.62
CA VAL A 136 -17.48 -17.20 -1.01
C VAL A 136 -16.88 -17.97 0.16
N LYS A 137 -16.18 -19.05 -0.13
CA LYS A 137 -15.51 -19.89 0.88
C LYS A 137 -14.05 -19.53 1.07
N VAL A 138 -13.50 -18.79 0.11
CA VAL A 138 -12.11 -18.33 0.11
C VAL A 138 -12.08 -16.89 -0.35
N THR A 139 -11.32 -16.07 0.38
CA THR A 139 -10.92 -14.70 0.04
C THR A 139 -9.41 -14.61 0.18
N GLY A 140 -8.85 -13.44 0.41
CA GLY A 140 -7.42 -13.28 0.63
C GLY A 140 -6.93 -11.85 0.47
N ALA A 141 -5.67 -11.72 0.09
CA ALA A 141 -5.08 -10.43 -0.25
C ALA A 141 -4.22 -10.53 -1.51
N THR A 142 -4.07 -9.41 -2.19
CA THR A 142 -3.27 -9.25 -3.41
C THR A 142 -2.34 -8.06 -3.25
N VAL A 143 -1.05 -8.24 -3.53
CA VAL A 143 -0.12 -7.13 -3.79
C VAL A 143 0.08 -7.03 -5.29
N HIS A 144 -0.07 -5.82 -5.82
CA HIS A 144 0.06 -5.56 -7.24
C HIS A 144 0.78 -4.22 -7.50
N ARG A 145 1.36 -4.08 -8.69
CA ARG A 145 1.83 -2.78 -9.19
C ARG A 145 0.61 -1.90 -9.51
N VAL A 146 0.74 -0.61 -9.26
CA VAL A 146 -0.33 0.33 -9.56
C VAL A 146 -0.21 0.83 -10.99
N ASN A 147 -1.33 0.86 -11.69
CA ASN A 147 -1.50 1.51 -12.99
C ASN A 147 -2.73 2.44 -12.97
N GLU A 148 -3.15 2.97 -14.12
CA GLU A 148 -4.29 3.89 -14.22
C GLU A 148 -5.65 3.23 -13.93
N ILE A 149 -5.72 1.89 -13.94
CA ILE A 149 -6.95 1.15 -13.64
C ILE A 149 -6.94 0.78 -12.15
N PRO A 150 -7.92 1.21 -11.36
CA PRO A 150 -8.00 0.81 -9.96
C PRO A 150 -7.94 -0.70 -9.79
N ASP A 151 -6.99 -1.16 -8.99
CA ASP A 151 -6.67 -2.57 -8.73
C ASP A 151 -6.39 -3.42 -10.00
N GLY A 152 -6.05 -2.78 -11.12
CA GLY A 152 -5.90 -3.43 -12.44
C GLY A 152 -4.46 -3.67 -12.89
N GLY A 153 -3.47 -3.34 -12.07
CA GLY A 153 -2.06 -3.53 -12.42
C GLY A 153 -1.57 -4.96 -12.23
N GLU A 154 -0.32 -5.21 -12.61
CA GLU A 154 0.33 -6.52 -12.52
C GLU A 154 0.31 -7.06 -11.09
N ILE A 155 -0.21 -8.28 -10.93
CA ILE A 155 -0.22 -8.98 -9.64
C ILE A 155 1.17 -9.55 -9.37
N LEU A 156 1.73 -9.22 -8.22
CA LEU A 156 3.02 -9.74 -7.77
C LEU A 156 2.86 -10.92 -6.82
N LEU A 157 1.98 -10.78 -5.84
CA LEU A 157 1.75 -11.80 -4.81
C LEU A 157 0.27 -11.88 -4.47
N GLN A 158 -0.20 -13.10 -4.24
CA GLN A 158 -1.53 -13.37 -3.69
C GLN A 158 -1.47 -14.44 -2.62
N LYS A 159 -2.36 -14.33 -1.62
CA LYS A 159 -2.54 -15.36 -0.62
C LYS A 159 -4.01 -15.56 -0.28
N ALA A 160 -4.46 -16.80 -0.41
CA ALA A 160 -5.79 -17.21 -0.04
C ALA A 160 -5.97 -17.29 1.49
N VAL A 161 -7.19 -16.96 1.93
CA VAL A 161 -7.64 -17.02 3.34
C VAL A 161 -9.04 -17.59 3.36
N GLU A 162 -9.29 -18.52 4.25
CA GLU A 162 -10.60 -19.18 4.42
C GLU A 162 -11.64 -18.24 5.03
N VAL A 163 -12.88 -18.32 4.51
CA VAL A 163 -14.06 -17.71 5.11
C VAL A 163 -14.76 -18.76 5.95
N LEU A 164 -14.85 -18.53 7.25
CA LEU A 164 -15.42 -19.49 8.20
C LEU A 164 -16.91 -19.23 8.46
N PRO A 165 -17.68 -20.26 8.80
CA PRO A 165 -19.06 -20.07 9.22
C PRO A 165 -19.16 -19.12 10.41
N GLY A 166 -20.07 -18.14 10.34
CA GLY A 166 -20.27 -17.15 11.40
C GLY A 166 -19.31 -15.98 11.40
N ASP A 167 -18.42 -15.85 10.40
CA ASP A 167 -17.57 -14.67 10.28
C ASP A 167 -18.40 -13.39 10.15
N THR A 168 -18.02 -12.37 10.91
CA THR A 168 -18.41 -10.98 10.62
C THR A 168 -17.39 -10.33 9.70
N PRO A 169 -17.73 -9.21 9.04
CA PRO A 169 -16.77 -8.47 8.21
C PRO A 169 -15.48 -8.11 8.96
N GLU A 170 -15.58 -7.73 10.23
CA GLU A 170 -14.43 -7.35 11.07
C GLU A 170 -13.54 -8.56 11.40
N VAL A 171 -14.15 -9.70 11.71
CA VAL A 171 -13.42 -10.95 11.99
C VAL A 171 -12.68 -11.40 10.74
N LEU A 172 -13.35 -11.40 9.59
CA LEU A 172 -12.73 -11.77 8.32
C LEU A 172 -11.62 -10.79 7.93
N GLN A 173 -11.86 -9.48 8.08
CA GLN A 173 -10.84 -8.45 7.82
C GLN A 173 -9.58 -8.71 8.64
N ARG A 174 -9.73 -8.92 9.95
CA ARG A 174 -8.61 -9.19 10.84
C ARG A 174 -7.84 -10.43 10.42
N ARG A 175 -8.54 -11.51 10.08
CA ARG A 175 -7.92 -12.75 9.59
C ARG A 175 -7.13 -12.53 8.30
N VAL A 176 -7.68 -11.77 7.34
CA VAL A 176 -7.00 -11.44 6.08
C VAL A 176 -5.75 -10.60 6.36
N MET A 177 -5.83 -9.60 7.25
CA MET A 177 -4.65 -8.83 7.66
C MET A 177 -3.54 -9.73 8.24
N GLU A 178 -3.88 -10.57 9.24
CA GLU A 178 -2.91 -11.39 9.97
C GLU A 178 -2.32 -12.52 9.12
N GLN A 179 -3.14 -13.16 8.30
CA GLN A 179 -2.71 -14.32 7.53
C GLN A 179 -2.12 -13.97 6.17
N ALA A 180 -2.52 -12.84 5.57
CA ALA A 180 -2.12 -12.46 4.23
C ALA A 180 -1.44 -11.09 4.15
N GLU A 181 -2.13 -9.98 4.45
CA GLU A 181 -1.63 -8.64 4.14
C GLU A 181 -0.28 -8.34 4.80
N TRP A 182 -0.15 -8.56 6.12
CA TRP A 182 1.06 -8.26 6.89
C TRP A 182 2.26 -9.14 6.54
N LYS A 183 2.04 -10.18 5.73
CA LYS A 183 3.10 -11.06 5.22
C LYS A 183 3.46 -10.73 3.79
N LEU A 184 2.44 -10.54 2.94
CA LEU A 184 2.66 -10.31 1.51
C LEU A 184 3.29 -8.96 1.22
N LEU A 185 2.82 -7.89 1.91
CA LEU A 185 3.29 -6.54 1.61
C LEU A 185 4.80 -6.38 1.88
N PRO A 186 5.35 -6.80 3.04
CA PRO A 186 6.81 -6.78 3.24
C PRO A 186 7.59 -7.62 2.23
N GLN A 187 7.06 -8.79 1.84
CA GLN A 187 7.69 -9.64 0.82
C GLN A 187 7.76 -8.95 -0.54
N ALA A 188 6.67 -8.30 -0.97
CA ALA A 188 6.64 -7.56 -2.23
C ALA A 188 7.58 -6.35 -2.21
N VAL A 189 7.66 -5.63 -1.09
CA VAL A 189 8.63 -4.53 -0.92
C VAL A 189 10.05 -5.06 -1.05
N ALA A 190 10.39 -6.18 -0.40
CA ALA A 190 11.70 -6.80 -0.53
C ALA A 190 12.02 -7.25 -1.96
N MET A 191 11.01 -7.71 -2.73
CA MET A 191 11.19 -8.05 -4.15
C MET A 191 11.53 -6.82 -4.98
N LEU A 192 10.78 -5.73 -4.82
CA LEU A 192 11.01 -4.51 -5.58
C LEU A 192 12.32 -3.81 -5.20
N CYS A 193 12.71 -3.82 -3.94
CA CYS A 193 14.02 -3.29 -3.55
C CYS A 193 15.16 -3.98 -4.31
N ARG A 194 15.12 -5.32 -4.40
CA ARG A 194 16.13 -6.08 -5.17
C ARG A 194 16.10 -5.79 -6.67
N GLU A 195 14.90 -5.63 -7.24
CA GLU A 195 14.71 -5.29 -8.65
C GLU A 195 15.31 -3.91 -8.95
N ILE A 196 14.96 -2.88 -8.19
CA ILE A 196 15.48 -1.53 -8.34
C ILE A 196 17.00 -1.47 -8.19
N GLU A 197 17.57 -2.16 -7.19
CA GLU A 197 19.01 -2.22 -7.02
C GLU A 197 19.73 -2.97 -8.17
N ALA A 198 19.07 -3.94 -8.80
CA ALA A 198 19.61 -4.63 -9.97
C ALA A 198 19.59 -3.73 -11.22
N GLU A 199 18.51 -2.96 -11.42
CA GLU A 199 18.42 -1.97 -12.50
C GLU A 199 19.55 -0.93 -12.38
N GLU A 200 19.73 -0.32 -11.19
CA GLU A 200 20.81 0.67 -10.94
C GLU A 200 22.23 0.13 -11.16
N ARG A 201 22.44 -1.17 -10.97
CA ARG A 201 23.75 -1.81 -11.25
C ARG A 201 24.01 -2.03 -12.73
N ASN A 202 22.96 -2.25 -13.51
CA ASN A 202 23.07 -2.49 -14.95
C ASN A 202 23.21 -1.19 -15.77
N GLU A 203 22.86 -0.03 -15.17
CA GLU A 203 22.97 1.30 -15.78
C GLU A 203 24.34 1.98 -15.55
N LYS A 204 25.20 1.39 -14.70
CA LYS A 204 26.58 1.86 -14.38
C LYS A 204 27.63 1.09 -15.13
#